data_39fff005f63bb5d910e1f5de0fd908d7
#
_entry.id   39fff005f63bb5d910e1f5de0fd908d7
#
_cell.length_a   1.000
_cell.length_b   1.000
_cell.length_c   1.000
_cell.angle_alpha   90.00
_cell.angle_beta   90.00
_cell.angle_gamma   90.00
#
_symmetry.space_group_name_H-M   'P 1'
#
loop_
_entity.id
_entity.type
_entity.pdbx_description
1 polymer ?
#
loop_
_entity_poly.entity_id
_entity_poly.type
_entity_poly.pdbx_seq_one_letter_code
_entity_poly.pdbx_strand_id
1 'polypeptide(L)'
;MRSGLRYRGGQWGLKHVKPSNLFYQGRKRRPEVDRAEGIYIWAKDGRRFIDGSSGAMVSNIGHSNPNVLAAMKAQMDSATFAYRLHFENRAAEDLASAIADRMPEGLNKVFFVSGGSEAVESCIKFARQWAVSVGQSSRWKVISRFPSYHGSTLGALAITGYGPLTDAFAPILKDMPKIRAPTCYLDRDNLSDHDRGLKYAEMLRDEIIAQGPESVLAFAMEPVGGASTGALVAPDSYYARVREICDEFGVLLIMDEVMSGVGRTGAFMASEHWNVRPDLVAVSKGFAAGYAPLGAMIADEKMVETVLDAGGFAHEHTYAGNPLACCAGLAVLNEIDRLDLMANARSMGDVLIAGLGDLMHRYS
;
A
#
# COMPACT_ATOMS: atom_id res chain seq x y z
N MET A 1 -6.61 40.54 11.46
CA MET A 1 -6.82 40.12 12.87
C MET A 1 -6.81 38.60 12.89
N ARG A 2 -5.78 38.01 13.47
CA ARG A 2 -5.63 36.52 13.54
C ARG A 2 -6.26 36.05 14.84
N SER A 3 -7.43 35.39 14.79
CA SER A 3 -8.02 34.71 15.94
C SER A 3 -7.48 33.27 16.00
N GLY A 4 -6.45 33.06 16.83
CA GLY A 4 -5.94 31.73 17.09
C GLY A 4 -6.84 30.97 18.04
N LEU A 5 -7.49 29.93 17.57
CA LEU A 5 -8.10 28.90 18.40
C LEU A 5 -6.99 28.14 19.15
N ARG A 6 -6.75 28.54 20.39
CA ARG A 6 -5.87 27.78 21.31
C ARG A 6 -6.64 26.55 21.80
N TYR A 7 -6.28 25.38 21.28
CA TYR A 7 -6.66 24.12 21.89
C TYR A 7 -6.08 24.05 23.30
N ARG A 8 -6.93 24.14 24.33
CA ARG A 8 -6.53 23.90 25.72
C ARG A 8 -6.25 22.41 25.88
N GLY A 9 -5.01 22.01 25.69
CA GLY A 9 -4.54 20.68 26.05
C GLY A 9 -4.61 20.53 27.56
N GLY A 10 -5.47 19.66 28.06
CA GLY A 10 -5.51 19.28 29.48
C GLY A 10 -4.11 18.80 29.90
N GLN A 11 -3.56 19.40 30.98
CA GLN A 11 -2.36 18.91 31.64
C GLN A 11 -2.69 17.56 32.30
N TRP A 12 -2.38 16.48 31.58
CA TRP A 12 -2.36 15.16 32.15
C TRP A 12 -1.13 15.05 33.05
N GLY A 13 -1.36 14.87 34.36
CA GLY A 13 -0.31 14.79 35.36
C GLY A 13 0.79 13.81 34.94
N LEU A 14 2.01 14.32 34.80
CA LEU A 14 3.23 13.54 34.56
C LEU A 14 3.52 12.71 35.81
N LYS A 15 2.87 11.54 35.98
CA LYS A 15 3.42 10.49 36.85
C LYS A 15 4.79 10.15 36.25
N HIS A 16 5.82 10.03 37.09
CA HIS A 16 7.18 9.68 36.70
C HIS A 16 7.16 8.44 35.80
N VAL A 17 7.21 8.65 34.48
CA VAL A 17 7.31 7.58 33.51
C VAL A 17 8.75 7.07 33.55
N LYS A 18 8.96 5.79 33.88
CA LYS A 18 10.29 5.17 33.83
C LYS A 18 10.94 5.48 32.47
N PRO A 19 12.27 5.74 32.44
CA PRO A 19 12.99 5.85 31.17
C PRO A 19 12.71 4.62 30.29
N SER A 20 12.54 4.83 29.00
CA SER A 20 12.31 3.74 28.05
C SER A 20 13.53 3.57 27.16
N ASN A 21 13.93 2.32 26.93
CA ASN A 21 14.95 1.98 25.94
C ASN A 21 14.39 1.92 24.53
N LEU A 22 13.05 1.94 24.37
CA LEU A 22 12.42 2.03 23.07
C LEU A 22 12.59 3.43 22.49
N PHE A 23 13.18 3.51 21.30
CA PHE A 23 13.31 4.76 20.56
C PHE A 23 11.94 5.14 19.97
N TYR A 24 11.31 6.15 20.56
CA TYR A 24 10.07 6.73 20.04
C TYR A 24 10.41 7.86 19.05
N GLN A 25 9.71 7.91 17.92
CA GLN A 25 9.88 8.96 16.91
C GLN A 25 9.56 10.40 17.42
N GLY A 26 9.00 10.54 18.60
CA GLY A 26 8.69 11.81 19.22
C GLY A 26 8.69 11.73 20.75
N ARG A 27 8.76 12.89 21.41
CA ARG A 27 8.83 12.95 22.88
C ARG A 27 7.50 12.63 23.59
N LYS A 28 6.36 12.73 22.88
CA LYS A 28 5.04 12.51 23.47
C LYS A 28 4.77 11.02 23.63
N ARG A 29 4.60 10.59 24.88
CA ARG A 29 4.21 9.21 25.20
C ARG A 29 2.73 8.99 24.88
N ARG A 30 2.40 7.76 24.51
CA ARG A 30 1.04 7.31 24.19
C ARG A 30 0.51 6.42 25.32
N PRO A 31 -0.83 6.20 25.43
CA PRO A 31 -1.37 5.21 26.34
C PRO A 31 -0.75 3.84 26.10
N GLU A 32 -0.48 3.11 27.17
CA GLU A 32 0.01 1.73 27.08
C GLU A 32 -1.19 0.80 26.85
N VAL A 33 -1.11 -0.04 25.81
CA VAL A 33 -2.16 -1.01 25.48
C VAL A 33 -2.14 -2.14 26.51
N ASP A 34 -3.33 -2.49 27.02
CA ASP A 34 -3.58 -3.66 27.85
C ASP A 34 -4.06 -4.83 26.97
N ARG A 35 -5.13 -4.63 26.22
CA ARG A 35 -5.73 -5.61 25.29
C ARG A 35 -6.45 -4.92 24.16
N ALA A 36 -6.72 -5.68 23.09
CA ALA A 36 -7.53 -5.22 21.96
C ALA A 36 -8.43 -6.35 21.46
N GLU A 37 -9.66 -6.02 21.02
CA GLU A 37 -10.64 -6.97 20.52
C GLU A 37 -11.63 -6.27 19.57
N GLY A 38 -11.89 -6.86 18.42
CA GLY A 38 -12.73 -6.25 17.40
C GLY A 38 -12.22 -4.85 17.02
N ILE A 39 -13.07 -3.84 17.19
CA ILE A 39 -12.73 -2.43 16.91
C ILE A 39 -12.22 -1.68 18.15
N TYR A 40 -12.06 -2.34 19.28
CA TYR A 40 -11.72 -1.68 20.55
C TYR A 40 -10.30 -1.99 21.01
N ILE A 41 -9.67 -0.95 21.57
CA ILE A 41 -8.37 -1.04 22.27
C ILE A 41 -8.58 -0.53 23.70
N TRP A 42 -8.12 -1.29 24.69
CA TRP A 42 -8.11 -0.89 26.10
C TRP A 42 -6.69 -0.56 26.53
N ALA A 43 -6.55 0.59 27.17
CA ALA A 43 -5.29 1.00 27.77
C ALA A 43 -5.22 0.52 29.24
N LYS A 44 -4.02 0.36 29.77
CA LYS A 44 -3.77 -0.03 31.17
C LYS A 44 -4.33 0.93 32.23
N ASP A 45 -4.63 2.17 31.83
CA ASP A 45 -5.28 3.15 32.70
C ASP A 45 -6.83 3.02 32.70
N GLY A 46 -7.37 1.96 32.08
CA GLY A 46 -8.78 1.63 32.04
C GLY A 46 -9.56 2.31 30.90
N ARG A 47 -8.97 3.21 30.13
CA ARG A 47 -9.65 3.85 29.00
C ARG A 47 -9.85 2.87 27.85
N ARG A 48 -11.02 2.94 27.22
CA ARG A 48 -11.35 2.22 26.00
C ARG A 48 -11.36 3.21 24.81
N PHE A 49 -10.77 2.78 23.71
CA PHE A 49 -10.73 3.54 22.46
C PHE A 49 -11.40 2.72 21.36
N ILE A 50 -12.06 3.42 20.42
CA ILE A 50 -12.42 2.86 19.11
C ILE A 50 -11.22 3.08 18.20
N ASP A 51 -10.71 2.00 17.58
CA ASP A 51 -9.66 2.08 16.57
C ASP A 51 -10.25 2.47 15.21
N GLY A 52 -10.69 3.74 15.11
CA GLY A 52 -11.36 4.28 13.91
C GLY A 52 -10.44 4.45 12.71
N SER A 53 -9.11 4.36 12.92
CA SER A 53 -8.13 4.43 11.82
C SER A 53 -7.51 3.07 11.48
N SER A 54 -7.90 2.00 12.18
CA SER A 54 -7.26 0.68 12.06
C SER A 54 -5.73 0.75 12.24
N GLY A 55 -5.26 1.55 13.20
CA GLY A 55 -3.86 1.93 13.31
C GLY A 55 -3.43 2.82 12.14
N ALA A 56 -2.55 2.34 11.28
CA ALA A 56 -2.17 2.97 10.02
C ALA A 56 -2.88 2.31 8.82
N MET A 57 -4.21 2.16 8.89
CA MET A 57 -5.07 1.45 7.93
C MET A 57 -4.67 -0.03 7.78
N VAL A 58 -4.38 -0.71 8.90
CA VAL A 58 -3.86 -2.08 8.94
C VAL A 58 -4.91 -3.08 9.41
N SER A 59 -5.58 -2.84 10.56
CA SER A 59 -6.45 -3.82 11.23
C SER A 59 -7.84 -3.91 10.58
N ASN A 60 -7.89 -4.26 9.28
CA ASN A 60 -9.11 -4.27 8.47
C ASN A 60 -10.14 -5.34 8.86
N ILE A 61 -9.75 -6.38 9.61
CA ILE A 61 -10.65 -7.39 10.18
C ILE A 61 -10.82 -7.25 11.70
N GLY A 62 -10.28 -6.17 12.29
CA GLY A 62 -10.25 -5.95 13.73
C GLY A 62 -9.18 -6.75 14.46
N HIS A 63 -9.15 -6.55 15.78
CA HIS A 63 -8.16 -7.15 16.67
C HIS A 63 -8.61 -8.50 17.20
N SER A 64 -7.64 -9.39 17.48
CA SER A 64 -7.83 -10.65 18.21
C SER A 64 -8.86 -11.61 17.60
N ASN A 65 -8.96 -11.66 16.26
CA ASN A 65 -9.84 -12.61 15.59
C ASN A 65 -9.47 -14.06 15.97
N PRO A 66 -10.41 -14.86 16.50
CA PRO A 66 -10.10 -16.17 17.04
C PRO A 66 -9.61 -17.17 15.98
N ASN A 67 -10.12 -17.10 14.73
CA ASN A 67 -9.73 -17.99 13.66
C ASN A 67 -8.29 -17.73 13.20
N VAL A 68 -7.91 -16.47 13.06
CA VAL A 68 -6.52 -16.09 12.75
C VAL A 68 -5.58 -16.54 13.86
N LEU A 69 -5.92 -16.28 15.11
CA LEU A 69 -5.11 -16.71 16.27
C LEU A 69 -4.96 -18.24 16.35
N ALA A 70 -6.03 -18.99 16.06
CA ALA A 70 -5.98 -20.45 16.02
C ALA A 70 -5.05 -20.97 14.90
N ALA A 71 -5.17 -20.41 13.69
CA ALA A 71 -4.31 -20.79 12.57
C ALA A 71 -2.83 -20.50 12.88
N MET A 72 -2.52 -19.32 13.44
CA MET A 72 -1.17 -18.95 13.82
C MET A 72 -0.59 -19.88 14.91
N LYS A 73 -1.39 -20.26 15.91
CA LYS A 73 -0.98 -21.22 16.95
C LYS A 73 -0.63 -22.57 16.34
N ALA A 74 -1.48 -23.11 15.46
CA ALA A 74 -1.22 -24.37 14.77
C ALA A 74 0.06 -24.30 13.93
N GLN A 75 0.29 -23.18 13.24
CA GLN A 75 1.51 -22.98 12.46
C GLN A 75 2.76 -22.90 13.36
N MET A 76 2.67 -22.28 14.53
CA MET A 76 3.79 -22.24 15.50
C MET A 76 4.16 -23.63 16.00
N ASP A 77 3.19 -24.53 16.19
CA ASP A 77 3.44 -25.91 16.60
C ASP A 77 4.11 -26.75 15.49
N SER A 78 4.00 -26.32 14.22
CA SER A 78 4.59 -26.99 13.07
C SER A 78 5.97 -26.42 12.69
N ALA A 79 6.00 -25.18 12.15
CA ALA A 79 7.22 -24.50 11.75
C ALA A 79 7.05 -22.99 11.78
N THR A 80 7.93 -22.29 12.48
CA THR A 80 7.91 -20.82 12.57
C THR A 80 8.73 -20.16 11.47
N PHE A 81 9.71 -20.87 10.90
CA PHE A 81 10.59 -20.38 9.84
C PHE A 81 11.03 -21.52 8.93
N ALA A 82 11.05 -21.24 7.63
CA ALA A 82 11.68 -22.07 6.61
C ALA A 82 12.37 -21.15 5.58
N TYR A 83 13.66 -21.37 5.35
CA TYR A 83 14.41 -20.57 4.40
C TYR A 83 14.14 -21.05 2.98
N ARG A 84 13.53 -20.22 2.17
CA ARG A 84 13.01 -20.56 0.84
C ARG A 84 14.02 -21.13 -0.17
N LEU A 85 15.32 -20.85 0.02
CA LEU A 85 16.35 -21.45 -0.84
C LEU A 85 16.69 -22.89 -0.43
N HIS A 86 16.19 -23.37 0.72
CA HIS A 86 16.43 -24.72 1.20
C HIS A 86 15.17 -25.55 1.30
N PHE A 87 14.01 -24.90 1.54
CA PHE A 87 12.74 -25.59 1.77
C PHE A 87 11.56 -24.79 1.21
N GLU A 88 10.64 -25.50 0.61
CA GLU A 88 9.30 -25.00 0.36
C GLU A 88 8.46 -25.07 1.63
N ASN A 89 7.40 -24.25 1.73
CA ASN A 89 6.46 -24.36 2.83
C ASN A 89 5.02 -24.14 2.37
N ARG A 90 4.14 -24.96 2.88
CA ARG A 90 2.74 -25.00 2.48
C ARG A 90 2.00 -23.70 2.71
N ALA A 91 2.28 -23.00 3.82
CA ALA A 91 1.60 -21.75 4.15
C ALA A 91 1.88 -20.63 3.11
N ALA A 92 3.09 -20.58 2.56
CA ALA A 92 3.43 -19.61 1.50
C ALA A 92 2.77 -19.99 0.18
N GLU A 93 2.77 -21.29 -0.21
CA GLU A 93 2.12 -21.76 -1.43
C GLU A 93 0.61 -21.53 -1.40
N ASP A 94 -0.05 -21.88 -0.30
CA ASP A 94 -1.48 -21.70 -0.13
C ASP A 94 -1.89 -20.22 -0.17
N LEU A 95 -1.10 -19.35 0.46
CA LEU A 95 -1.35 -17.90 0.39
C LEU A 95 -1.12 -17.36 -1.02
N ALA A 96 -0.06 -17.78 -1.71
CA ALA A 96 0.21 -17.36 -3.09
C ALA A 96 -0.93 -17.79 -4.03
N SER A 97 -1.41 -19.02 -3.91
CA SER A 97 -2.56 -19.50 -4.66
C SER A 97 -3.83 -18.70 -4.36
N ALA A 98 -4.12 -18.45 -3.08
CA ALA A 98 -5.28 -17.66 -2.69
C ALA A 98 -5.26 -16.22 -3.23
N ILE A 99 -4.07 -15.62 -3.40
CA ILE A 99 -3.90 -14.31 -4.04
C ILE A 99 -4.13 -14.46 -5.55
N ALA A 100 -3.46 -15.42 -6.20
CA ALA A 100 -3.54 -15.64 -7.64
C ALA A 100 -4.98 -15.83 -8.12
N ASP A 101 -5.80 -16.55 -7.34
CA ASP A 101 -7.23 -16.80 -7.64
C ASP A 101 -8.08 -15.50 -7.61
N ARG A 102 -7.57 -14.41 -7.04
CA ARG A 102 -8.26 -13.11 -6.91
C ARG A 102 -7.71 -12.03 -7.82
N MET A 103 -6.63 -12.34 -8.54
CA MET A 103 -5.95 -11.38 -9.42
C MET A 103 -6.40 -11.55 -10.86
N PRO A 104 -6.25 -10.53 -11.72
CA PRO A 104 -6.45 -10.66 -13.15
C PRO A 104 -5.58 -11.75 -13.76
N GLU A 105 -6.06 -12.40 -14.82
CA GLU A 105 -5.35 -13.46 -15.54
C GLU A 105 -3.89 -13.05 -15.86
N GLY A 106 -2.96 -13.94 -15.58
CA GLY A 106 -1.52 -13.75 -15.79
C GLY A 106 -0.80 -12.90 -14.72
N LEU A 107 -1.51 -12.20 -13.85
CA LEU A 107 -0.92 -11.45 -12.73
C LEU A 107 -0.96 -12.33 -11.46
N ASN A 108 -0.17 -13.39 -11.42
CA ASN A 108 -0.35 -14.50 -10.50
C ASN A 108 0.93 -14.98 -9.78
N LYS A 109 2.07 -14.30 -9.98
CA LYS A 109 3.33 -14.66 -9.29
C LYS A 109 3.57 -13.74 -8.10
N VAL A 110 3.74 -14.33 -6.92
CA VAL A 110 3.79 -13.62 -5.65
C VAL A 110 5.16 -13.74 -5.00
N PHE A 111 5.79 -12.62 -4.72
CA PHE A 111 7.03 -12.54 -3.95
C PHE A 111 6.77 -11.90 -2.59
N PHE A 112 6.83 -12.68 -1.51
CA PHE A 112 6.55 -12.22 -0.15
C PHE A 112 7.72 -11.43 0.44
N VAL A 113 7.37 -10.41 1.24
CA VAL A 113 8.29 -9.56 2.01
C VAL A 113 7.65 -9.21 3.37
N SER A 114 8.32 -8.41 4.22
CA SER A 114 7.83 -8.13 5.57
C SER A 114 6.99 -6.85 5.67
N GLY A 115 6.87 -6.05 4.62
CA GLY A 115 6.12 -4.79 4.68
C GLY A 115 5.98 -4.07 3.36
N GLY A 116 5.21 -2.96 3.37
CA GLY A 116 4.87 -2.21 2.16
C GLY A 116 6.06 -1.55 1.48
N SER A 117 7.00 -0.99 2.25
CA SER A 117 8.21 -0.37 1.68
C SER A 117 9.05 -1.39 0.92
N GLU A 118 9.18 -2.61 1.44
CA GLU A 118 9.88 -3.72 0.81
C GLU A 118 9.12 -4.25 -0.41
N ALA A 119 7.79 -4.25 -0.38
CA ALA A 119 6.96 -4.63 -1.52
C ALA A 119 7.16 -3.68 -2.70
N VAL A 120 7.13 -2.37 -2.45
CA VAL A 120 7.41 -1.34 -3.48
C VAL A 120 8.86 -1.43 -3.96
N GLU A 121 9.82 -1.60 -3.06
CA GLU A 121 11.23 -1.81 -3.41
C GLU A 121 11.42 -3.02 -4.32
N SER A 122 10.69 -4.12 -4.02
CA SER A 122 10.70 -5.34 -4.84
C SER A 122 10.13 -5.08 -6.23
N CYS A 123 9.04 -4.32 -6.35
CA CYS A 123 8.46 -3.93 -7.65
C CYS A 123 9.47 -3.14 -8.49
N ILE A 124 10.15 -2.14 -7.90
CA ILE A 124 11.17 -1.32 -8.59
C ILE A 124 12.33 -2.19 -9.07
N LYS A 125 12.87 -3.04 -8.18
CA LYS A 125 14.00 -3.92 -8.50
C LYS A 125 13.64 -4.97 -9.55
N PHE A 126 12.45 -5.57 -9.43
CA PHE A 126 11.97 -6.55 -10.39
C PHE A 126 11.77 -5.93 -11.78
N ALA A 127 11.06 -4.79 -11.85
CA ALA A 127 10.89 -4.04 -13.08
C ALA A 127 12.25 -3.74 -13.75
N ARG A 128 13.23 -3.30 -12.96
CA ARG A 128 14.57 -2.99 -13.47
C ARG A 128 15.27 -4.24 -14.01
N GLN A 129 15.24 -5.35 -13.30
CA GLN A 129 15.87 -6.58 -13.73
C GLN A 129 15.18 -7.15 -14.97
N TRP A 130 13.85 -7.13 -15.02
CA TRP A 130 13.11 -7.51 -16.21
C TRP A 130 13.51 -6.68 -17.42
N ALA A 131 13.60 -5.35 -17.31
CA ALA A 131 14.04 -4.49 -18.39
C ALA A 131 15.44 -4.86 -18.90
N VAL A 132 16.37 -5.20 -18.02
CA VAL A 132 17.70 -5.70 -18.40
C VAL A 132 17.60 -7.04 -19.15
N SER A 133 16.76 -7.95 -18.65
CA SER A 133 16.58 -9.29 -19.25
C SER A 133 16.01 -9.24 -20.67
N VAL A 134 15.19 -8.21 -20.98
CA VAL A 134 14.67 -7.98 -22.36
C VAL A 134 15.50 -7.01 -23.19
N GLY A 135 16.73 -6.69 -22.78
CA GLY A 135 17.66 -5.83 -23.54
C GLY A 135 17.37 -4.33 -23.43
N GLN A 136 16.49 -3.89 -22.53
CA GLN A 136 16.12 -2.49 -22.31
C GLN A 136 16.90 -1.86 -21.15
N SER A 137 18.22 -2.03 -21.12
CA SER A 137 19.08 -1.61 -20.01
C SER A 137 19.14 -0.09 -19.78
N SER A 138 18.70 0.73 -20.74
CA SER A 138 18.56 2.19 -20.58
C SER A 138 17.40 2.59 -19.63
N ARG A 139 16.36 1.76 -19.50
CA ARG A 139 15.18 2.04 -18.66
C ARG A 139 15.47 1.85 -17.18
N TRP A 140 15.42 2.93 -16.39
CA TRP A 140 15.66 2.88 -14.95
C TRP A 140 14.86 3.90 -14.14
N LYS A 141 14.33 4.96 -14.77
CA LYS A 141 13.58 6.01 -14.08
C LYS A 141 12.17 5.51 -13.75
N VAL A 142 11.76 5.73 -12.52
CA VAL A 142 10.39 5.48 -12.08
C VAL A 142 9.72 6.83 -11.85
N ILE A 143 8.73 7.15 -12.68
CA ILE A 143 7.88 8.33 -12.48
C ILE A 143 6.89 8.02 -11.35
N SER A 144 6.63 8.99 -10.47
CA SER A 144 5.61 8.89 -9.43
C SER A 144 4.83 10.20 -9.29
N ARG A 145 4.05 10.36 -8.23
CA ARG A 145 3.25 11.57 -8.02
C ARG A 145 3.74 12.38 -6.80
N PHE A 146 3.37 13.65 -6.77
CA PHE A 146 3.42 14.47 -5.56
C PHE A 146 2.09 15.22 -5.36
N PRO A 147 1.50 15.21 -4.15
CA PRO A 147 1.90 14.37 -3.01
C PRO A 147 1.61 12.89 -3.25
N SER A 148 2.47 12.01 -2.68
CA SER A 148 2.29 10.55 -2.64
C SER A 148 3.14 9.94 -1.53
N TYR A 149 2.87 8.67 -1.17
CA TYR A 149 3.72 7.94 -0.23
C TYR A 149 3.85 6.47 -0.65
N HIS A 150 5.09 6.00 -0.82
CA HIS A 150 5.39 4.66 -1.30
C HIS A 150 6.26 3.83 -0.34
N GLY A 151 6.80 4.44 0.68
CA GLY A 151 7.59 3.72 1.68
C GLY A 151 8.78 4.50 2.23
N SER A 152 9.53 3.85 3.12
CA SER A 152 10.66 4.43 3.86
C SER A 152 12.01 3.79 3.56
N THR A 153 12.09 2.74 2.73
CA THR A 153 13.35 2.26 2.15
C THR A 153 13.85 3.24 1.08
N LEU A 154 15.15 3.29 0.79
CA LEU A 154 15.70 4.35 -0.07
C LEU A 154 15.08 4.38 -1.47
N GLY A 155 14.81 3.24 -2.10
CA GLY A 155 14.15 3.19 -3.41
C GLY A 155 12.69 3.63 -3.33
N ALA A 156 11.91 3.11 -2.37
CA ALA A 156 10.52 3.52 -2.16
C ALA A 156 10.40 4.99 -1.71
N LEU A 157 11.37 5.49 -0.92
CA LEU A 157 11.42 6.89 -0.51
C LEU A 157 11.79 7.81 -1.67
N ALA A 158 12.65 7.38 -2.59
CA ALA A 158 13.04 8.13 -3.78
C ALA A 158 11.83 8.44 -4.70
N ILE A 159 10.84 7.53 -4.76
CA ILE A 159 9.59 7.74 -5.49
C ILE A 159 8.45 8.31 -4.63
N THR A 160 8.65 8.51 -3.33
CA THR A 160 7.70 9.19 -2.45
C THR A 160 7.72 10.70 -2.71
N GLY A 161 6.53 11.28 -2.94
CA GLY A 161 6.35 12.70 -3.17
C GLY A 161 5.79 13.42 -1.95
N TYR A 162 6.50 13.39 -0.79
CA TYR A 162 6.02 14.01 0.44
C TYR A 162 7.17 14.61 1.24
N GLY A 163 7.43 15.91 1.02
CA GLY A 163 8.56 16.67 1.58
C GLY A 163 8.85 16.41 3.06
N PRO A 164 7.84 16.41 3.97
CA PRO A 164 8.08 16.15 5.39
C PRO A 164 8.79 14.82 5.71
N LEU A 165 8.77 13.84 4.77
CA LEU A 165 9.43 12.55 4.92
C LEU A 165 10.68 12.39 4.04
N THR A 166 10.87 13.22 3.02
CA THR A 166 11.95 13.08 2.04
C THR A 166 13.08 14.10 2.20
N ASP A 167 12.77 15.33 2.65
CA ASP A 167 13.71 16.47 2.61
C ASP A 167 15.02 16.20 3.36
N ALA A 168 14.93 15.58 4.54
CA ALA A 168 16.13 15.26 5.34
C ALA A 168 17.04 14.20 4.68
N PHE A 169 16.50 13.40 3.77
CA PHE A 169 17.18 12.30 3.13
C PHE A 169 17.57 12.59 1.67
N ALA A 170 17.19 13.75 1.14
CA ALA A 170 17.45 14.13 -0.24
C ALA A 170 18.88 13.83 -0.74
N PRO A 171 19.97 14.08 0.06
CA PRO A 171 21.33 13.81 -0.40
C PRO A 171 21.68 12.34 -0.67
N ILE A 172 20.89 11.41 -0.12
CA ILE A 172 21.13 9.96 -0.29
C ILE A 172 20.06 9.27 -1.15
N LEU A 173 19.08 10.02 -1.65
CA LEU A 173 18.03 9.50 -2.53
C LEU A 173 18.45 9.62 -4.00
N LYS A 174 18.08 8.61 -4.80
CA LYS A 174 18.12 8.76 -6.24
C LYS A 174 17.02 9.74 -6.66
N ASP A 175 17.41 10.74 -7.46
CA ASP A 175 16.42 11.68 -8.01
C ASP A 175 15.54 10.94 -9.04
N MET A 176 14.24 10.87 -8.75
CA MET A 176 13.22 10.24 -9.60
C MET A 176 12.17 11.28 -9.98
N PRO A 177 11.74 11.29 -11.26
CA PRO A 177 10.77 12.29 -11.74
C PRO A 177 9.40 12.13 -11.07
N LYS A 178 8.71 13.25 -10.88
CA LYS A 178 7.38 13.27 -10.25
C LYS A 178 6.44 14.22 -11.00
N ILE A 179 5.20 13.77 -11.21
CA ILE A 179 4.11 14.58 -11.74
C ILE A 179 3.14 14.97 -10.63
N ARG A 180 2.32 15.98 -10.84
CA ARG A 180 1.30 16.38 -9.89
C ARG A 180 0.25 15.28 -9.70
N ALA A 181 -0.09 14.95 -8.46
CA ALA A 181 -1.22 14.08 -8.15
C ALA A 181 -2.55 14.74 -8.57
N PRO A 182 -3.59 13.98 -8.95
CA PRO A 182 -4.87 14.51 -9.45
C PRO A 182 -5.70 15.15 -8.33
N THR A 183 -5.16 16.24 -7.74
CA THR A 183 -5.82 17.01 -6.66
C THR A 183 -6.91 17.93 -7.22
N CYS A 184 -7.86 17.36 -7.94
CA CYS A 184 -8.89 18.05 -8.71
C CYS A 184 -9.72 19.02 -7.89
N TYR A 185 -9.92 18.74 -6.61
CA TYR A 185 -10.66 19.61 -5.68
C TYR A 185 -9.97 20.98 -5.43
N LEU A 186 -8.69 21.11 -5.79
CA LEU A 186 -7.95 22.37 -5.71
C LEU A 186 -8.01 23.19 -6.98
N ASP A 187 -8.48 22.60 -8.09
CA ASP A 187 -8.54 23.29 -9.38
C ASP A 187 -9.67 24.30 -9.40
N ARG A 188 -9.44 25.43 -10.06
CA ARG A 188 -10.40 26.52 -10.24
C ARG A 188 -10.83 26.70 -11.69
N ASP A 189 -10.51 25.71 -12.53
CA ASP A 189 -10.95 25.66 -13.92
C ASP A 189 -12.41 25.19 -14.03
N ASN A 190 -12.99 25.37 -15.21
CA ASN A 190 -14.36 24.96 -15.52
C ASN A 190 -14.40 23.62 -16.29
N LEU A 191 -13.37 22.80 -16.17
CA LEU A 191 -13.33 21.49 -16.82
C LEU A 191 -14.32 20.53 -16.20
N SER A 192 -14.88 19.64 -17.00
CA SER A 192 -15.63 18.48 -16.50
C SER A 192 -14.68 17.54 -15.74
N ASP A 193 -15.22 16.68 -14.89
CA ASP A 193 -14.41 15.67 -14.20
C ASP A 193 -13.71 14.76 -15.20
N HIS A 194 -14.37 14.39 -16.30
CA HIS A 194 -13.77 13.62 -17.38
C HIS A 194 -12.53 14.32 -17.98
N ASP A 195 -12.69 15.59 -18.43
CA ASP A 195 -11.57 16.34 -19.03
C ASP A 195 -10.45 16.61 -18.03
N ARG A 196 -10.79 16.78 -16.76
CA ARG A 196 -9.84 16.97 -15.67
C ARG A 196 -9.03 15.71 -15.44
N GLY A 197 -9.66 14.52 -15.48
CA GLY A 197 -8.96 13.24 -15.41
C GLY A 197 -7.97 13.07 -16.56
N LEU A 198 -8.37 13.36 -17.79
CA LEU A 198 -7.48 13.33 -18.95
C LEU A 198 -6.33 14.32 -18.82
N LYS A 199 -6.61 15.56 -18.39
CA LYS A 199 -5.57 16.60 -18.16
C LYS A 199 -4.48 16.12 -17.21
N TYR A 200 -4.85 15.47 -16.10
CA TYR A 200 -3.87 14.94 -15.15
C TYR A 200 -3.12 13.72 -15.70
N ALA A 201 -3.76 12.88 -16.50
CA ALA A 201 -3.10 11.75 -17.13
C ALA A 201 -2.10 12.18 -18.18
N GLU A 202 -2.40 13.23 -18.98
CA GLU A 202 -1.46 13.75 -19.97
C GLU A 202 -0.17 14.30 -19.35
N MET A 203 -0.17 14.73 -18.08
CA MET A 203 1.08 15.09 -17.39
C MET A 203 2.07 13.92 -17.34
N LEU A 204 1.57 12.65 -17.28
CA LEU A 204 2.44 11.48 -17.38
C LEU A 204 3.08 11.36 -18.76
N ARG A 205 2.29 11.57 -19.81
CA ARG A 205 2.81 11.56 -21.20
C ARG A 205 3.91 12.59 -21.38
N ASP A 206 3.64 13.84 -20.98
CA ASP A 206 4.58 14.95 -21.10
C ASP A 206 5.87 14.65 -20.33
N GLU A 207 5.77 14.09 -19.12
CA GLU A 207 6.94 13.73 -18.30
C GLU A 207 7.74 12.58 -18.94
N ILE A 208 7.08 11.54 -19.49
CA ILE A 208 7.78 10.46 -20.20
C ILE A 208 8.59 11.02 -21.38
N ILE A 209 8.00 11.93 -22.17
CA ILE A 209 8.68 12.57 -23.31
C ILE A 209 9.85 13.43 -22.81
N ALA A 210 9.66 14.22 -21.75
CA ALA A 210 10.70 15.08 -21.18
C ALA A 210 11.88 14.29 -20.61
N GLN A 211 11.62 13.11 -20.04
CA GLN A 211 12.65 12.23 -19.46
C GLN A 211 13.39 11.40 -20.51
N GLY A 212 12.90 11.30 -21.75
CA GLY A 212 13.34 10.37 -22.79
C GLY A 212 12.68 9.00 -22.60
N PRO A 213 11.72 8.62 -23.46
CA PRO A 213 10.91 7.42 -23.30
C PRO A 213 11.70 6.14 -23.06
N GLU A 214 12.88 6.01 -23.68
CA GLU A 214 13.79 4.87 -23.55
C GLU A 214 14.48 4.80 -22.17
N SER A 215 14.41 5.86 -21.36
CA SER A 215 14.98 5.88 -20.00
C SER A 215 13.95 5.62 -18.92
N VAL A 216 12.64 5.72 -19.24
CA VAL A 216 11.55 5.54 -18.29
C VAL A 216 11.21 4.05 -18.15
N LEU A 217 11.31 3.54 -16.94
CA LEU A 217 11.07 2.14 -16.59
C LEU A 217 9.60 1.89 -16.24
N ALA A 218 9.07 2.70 -15.33
CA ALA A 218 7.74 2.50 -14.78
C ALA A 218 7.09 3.82 -14.35
N PHE A 219 5.76 3.80 -14.27
CA PHE A 219 4.98 4.74 -13.50
C PHE A 219 4.41 4.05 -12.25
N ALA A 220 4.68 4.61 -11.07
CA ALA A 220 4.19 4.09 -9.80
C ALA A 220 3.12 5.02 -9.22
N MET A 221 1.96 4.46 -8.82
CA MET A 221 0.89 5.23 -8.22
C MET A 221 0.06 4.43 -7.21
N GLU A 222 -0.49 5.13 -6.22
CA GLU A 222 -1.57 4.63 -5.36
C GLU A 222 -2.89 4.79 -6.12
N PRO A 223 -3.70 3.73 -6.36
CA PRO A 223 -5.01 3.90 -7.02
C PRO A 223 -5.95 4.78 -6.20
N VAL A 224 -5.95 4.60 -4.88
CA VAL A 224 -6.55 5.55 -3.93
C VAL A 224 -5.44 6.09 -3.07
N GLY A 225 -5.25 7.39 -3.06
CA GLY A 225 -4.15 8.04 -2.35
C GLY A 225 -4.19 7.79 -0.85
N GLY A 226 -3.01 7.63 -0.26
CA GLY A 226 -2.86 7.34 1.17
C GLY A 226 -2.97 8.56 2.08
N ALA A 227 -2.32 8.45 3.24
CA ALA A 227 -2.33 9.49 4.27
C ALA A 227 -1.70 10.82 3.81
N SER A 228 -0.82 10.79 2.81
CA SER A 228 -0.21 11.99 2.21
C SER A 228 -1.20 12.87 1.43
N THR A 229 -2.32 12.28 0.99
CA THR A 229 -3.31 12.92 0.11
C THR A 229 -4.73 12.91 0.66
N GLY A 230 -4.99 12.23 1.79
CA GLY A 230 -6.31 12.16 2.41
C GLY A 230 -7.32 11.32 1.61
N ALA A 231 -6.92 10.11 1.19
CA ALA A 231 -7.75 9.19 0.40
C ALA A 231 -8.17 9.77 -0.97
N LEU A 232 -7.26 10.45 -1.63
CA LEU A 232 -7.47 11.05 -2.95
C LEU A 232 -7.86 10.00 -3.99
N VAL A 233 -8.97 10.23 -4.68
CA VAL A 233 -9.44 9.47 -5.84
C VAL A 233 -9.42 10.40 -7.05
N ALA A 234 -8.83 9.96 -8.16
CA ALA A 234 -8.87 10.68 -9.41
C ALA A 234 -10.24 10.52 -10.12
N PRO A 235 -10.62 11.38 -11.05
CA PRO A 235 -11.71 11.11 -11.97
C PRO A 235 -11.48 9.80 -12.77
N ASP A 236 -12.55 9.08 -13.09
CA ASP A 236 -12.47 7.74 -13.70
C ASP A 236 -11.65 7.70 -14.99
N SER A 237 -11.74 8.74 -15.83
CA SER A 237 -10.98 8.86 -17.07
C SER A 237 -9.45 8.87 -16.89
N TYR A 238 -8.96 9.24 -15.69
CA TYR A 238 -7.53 9.24 -15.37
C TYR A 238 -6.91 7.85 -15.46
N TYR A 239 -7.56 6.85 -14.91
CA TYR A 239 -6.97 5.52 -14.74
C TYR A 239 -6.81 4.79 -16.07
N ALA A 240 -7.86 4.79 -16.90
CA ALA A 240 -7.81 4.20 -18.24
C ALA A 240 -6.75 4.90 -19.09
N ARG A 241 -6.72 6.25 -19.06
CA ARG A 241 -5.77 7.02 -19.83
C ARG A 241 -4.31 6.80 -19.41
N VAL A 242 -4.06 6.67 -18.10
CA VAL A 242 -2.72 6.30 -17.58
C VAL A 242 -2.28 4.95 -18.14
N ARG A 243 -3.16 3.94 -18.17
CA ARG A 243 -2.82 2.63 -18.74
C ARG A 243 -2.46 2.73 -20.22
N GLU A 244 -3.29 3.44 -21.00
CA GLU A 244 -3.04 3.68 -22.43
C GLU A 244 -1.68 4.35 -22.68
N ILE A 245 -1.33 5.38 -21.89
CA ILE A 245 -0.05 6.06 -22.00
C ILE A 245 1.11 5.10 -21.65
N CYS A 246 0.98 4.32 -20.59
CA CYS A 246 1.99 3.33 -20.23
C CYS A 246 2.20 2.31 -21.37
N ASP A 247 1.12 1.83 -21.97
CA ASP A 247 1.16 0.88 -23.10
C ASP A 247 1.83 1.51 -24.35
N GLU A 248 1.48 2.75 -24.68
CA GLU A 248 2.03 3.48 -25.82
C GLU A 248 3.56 3.59 -25.76
N PHE A 249 4.12 3.85 -24.58
CA PHE A 249 5.56 4.04 -24.40
C PHE A 249 6.29 2.78 -23.91
N GLY A 250 5.58 1.67 -23.67
CA GLY A 250 6.15 0.46 -23.08
C GLY A 250 6.70 0.71 -21.65
N VAL A 251 6.05 1.58 -20.90
CA VAL A 251 6.35 1.90 -19.49
C VAL A 251 5.51 0.99 -18.59
N LEU A 252 6.13 0.35 -17.62
CA LEU A 252 5.40 -0.53 -16.68
C LEU A 252 4.52 0.28 -15.74
N LEU A 253 3.32 -0.22 -15.44
CA LEU A 253 2.43 0.35 -14.42
C LEU A 253 2.55 -0.42 -13.11
N ILE A 254 3.04 0.23 -12.07
CA ILE A 254 3.11 -0.29 -10.71
C ILE A 254 1.97 0.32 -9.88
N MET A 255 1.04 -0.54 -9.41
CA MET A 255 0.00 -0.12 -8.49
C MET A 255 0.44 -0.37 -7.05
N ASP A 256 0.56 0.70 -6.27
CA ASP A 256 0.77 0.62 -4.83
C ASP A 256 -0.59 0.46 -4.12
N GLU A 257 -0.96 -0.78 -3.90
CA GLU A 257 -2.20 -1.20 -3.21
C GLU A 257 -1.95 -1.46 -1.71
N VAL A 258 -0.83 -1.01 -1.19
CA VAL A 258 -0.45 -1.23 0.22
C VAL A 258 -1.51 -0.70 1.19
N MET A 259 -2.20 0.39 0.84
CA MET A 259 -3.26 0.95 1.66
C MET A 259 -4.66 0.64 1.12
N SER A 260 -4.82 0.66 -0.19
CA SER A 260 -6.12 0.58 -0.87
C SER A 260 -6.59 -0.85 -1.15
N GLY A 261 -5.66 -1.81 -1.22
CA GLY A 261 -5.96 -3.21 -1.52
C GLY A 261 -6.52 -4.02 -0.35
N VAL A 262 -6.71 -5.29 -0.62
CA VAL A 262 -7.14 -6.34 0.30
C VAL A 262 -8.48 -6.01 0.98
N GLY A 263 -9.47 -5.63 0.14
CA GLY A 263 -10.84 -5.40 0.57
C GLY A 263 -11.14 -4.00 1.12
N ARG A 264 -10.14 -3.12 1.27
CA ARG A 264 -10.29 -1.78 1.86
C ARG A 264 -11.36 -0.94 1.17
N THR A 265 -11.44 -0.97 -0.15
CA THR A 265 -12.36 -0.19 -0.96
C THR A 265 -13.63 -0.95 -1.36
N GLY A 266 -13.80 -2.17 -0.83
CA GLY A 266 -14.92 -3.05 -1.20
C GLY A 266 -14.64 -3.91 -2.43
N ALA A 267 -13.43 -3.87 -2.99
CA ALA A 267 -12.87 -4.78 -3.98
C ALA A 267 -11.58 -5.40 -3.44
N PHE A 268 -11.08 -6.50 -3.99
CA PHE A 268 -9.83 -7.10 -3.51
C PHE A 268 -8.64 -6.17 -3.78
N MET A 269 -8.56 -5.61 -5.00
CA MET A 269 -7.66 -4.51 -5.34
C MET A 269 -8.47 -3.28 -5.73
N ALA A 270 -8.07 -2.08 -5.31
CA ALA A 270 -8.80 -0.87 -5.67
C ALA A 270 -8.76 -0.59 -7.18
N SER A 271 -7.72 -1.01 -7.89
CA SER A 271 -7.61 -0.91 -9.35
C SER A 271 -8.75 -1.59 -10.13
N GLU A 272 -9.46 -2.56 -9.51
CA GLU A 272 -10.63 -3.22 -10.10
C GLU A 272 -11.79 -2.26 -10.36
N HIS A 273 -11.94 -1.19 -9.56
CA HIS A 273 -13.01 -0.20 -9.77
C HIS A 273 -12.96 0.48 -11.13
N TRP A 274 -11.78 0.53 -11.74
CA TRP A 274 -11.56 1.16 -13.05
C TRP A 274 -11.18 0.15 -14.15
N ASN A 275 -11.23 -1.14 -13.86
CA ASN A 275 -10.84 -2.20 -14.77
C ASN A 275 -9.44 -1.98 -15.40
N VAL A 276 -8.50 -1.48 -14.58
CA VAL A 276 -7.12 -1.24 -15.00
C VAL A 276 -6.22 -2.35 -14.49
N ARG A 277 -5.61 -3.09 -15.42
CA ARG A 277 -4.65 -4.15 -15.11
C ARG A 277 -3.24 -3.56 -15.01
N PRO A 278 -2.61 -3.58 -13.83
CA PRO A 278 -1.20 -3.21 -13.68
C PRO A 278 -0.26 -4.33 -14.17
N ASP A 279 1.02 -4.00 -14.33
CA ASP A 279 2.09 -4.96 -14.59
C ASP A 279 2.63 -5.53 -13.27
N LEU A 280 2.67 -4.71 -12.23
CA LEU A 280 3.13 -5.06 -10.88
C LEU A 280 2.22 -4.45 -9.82
N VAL A 281 2.02 -5.16 -8.73
CA VAL A 281 1.26 -4.69 -7.57
C VAL A 281 2.06 -4.86 -6.29
N ALA A 282 2.08 -3.83 -5.44
CA ALA A 282 2.60 -3.92 -4.08
C ALA A 282 1.44 -3.99 -3.08
N VAL A 283 1.44 -4.97 -2.17
CA VAL A 283 0.45 -5.13 -1.10
C VAL A 283 1.10 -5.31 0.26
N SER A 284 0.42 -4.87 1.33
CA SER A 284 0.82 -5.07 2.73
C SER A 284 -0.35 -4.71 3.66
N LYS A 285 -0.08 -4.20 4.86
CA LYS A 285 -1.07 -3.68 5.84
C LYS A 285 -2.24 -4.64 6.06
N GLY A 286 -3.39 -4.40 5.42
CA GLY A 286 -4.57 -5.25 5.48
C GLY A 286 -4.31 -6.70 5.07
N PHE A 287 -3.22 -6.97 4.41
CA PHE A 287 -2.85 -8.29 3.92
C PHE A 287 -2.67 -9.34 5.03
N ALA A 288 -2.10 -8.94 6.18
CA ALA A 288 -2.11 -9.75 7.40
C ALA A 288 -2.82 -9.02 8.56
N ALA A 289 -3.53 -7.92 8.30
CA ALA A 289 -4.35 -7.17 9.25
C ALA A 289 -3.63 -6.82 10.57
N GLY A 290 -2.31 -6.75 10.57
CA GLY A 290 -1.49 -6.46 11.75
C GLY A 290 -1.17 -7.68 12.63
N TYR A 291 -1.61 -8.89 12.27
CA TYR A 291 -1.30 -10.11 13.02
C TYR A 291 0.17 -10.54 12.85
N ALA A 292 0.75 -10.27 11.68
CA ALA A 292 2.16 -10.45 11.41
C ALA A 292 2.65 -9.38 10.42
N PRO A 293 3.96 -9.00 10.45
CA PRO A 293 4.57 -8.24 9.37
C PRO A 293 4.53 -9.05 8.07
N LEU A 294 3.85 -8.52 7.05
CA LEU A 294 3.70 -9.16 5.75
C LEU A 294 3.46 -8.12 4.67
N GLY A 295 4.09 -8.32 3.53
CA GLY A 295 3.84 -7.64 2.28
C GLY A 295 4.12 -8.58 1.12
N ALA A 296 3.76 -8.17 -0.09
CA ALA A 296 4.11 -8.90 -1.29
C ALA A 296 4.19 -7.97 -2.51
N MET A 297 5.06 -8.34 -3.44
CA MET A 297 4.99 -7.95 -4.84
C MET A 297 4.20 -9.04 -5.58
N ILE A 298 3.24 -8.63 -6.41
CA ILE A 298 2.54 -9.51 -7.33
C ILE A 298 2.94 -9.09 -8.75
N ALA A 299 3.35 -10.05 -9.57
CA ALA A 299 3.93 -9.79 -10.89
C ALA A 299 3.25 -10.63 -11.98
N ASP A 300 3.33 -10.13 -13.20
CA ASP A 300 2.91 -10.86 -14.40
C ASP A 300 3.76 -12.11 -14.60
N GLU A 301 3.13 -13.24 -14.89
CA GLU A 301 3.77 -14.54 -15.06
C GLU A 301 4.84 -14.53 -16.16
N LYS A 302 4.55 -13.92 -17.31
CA LYS A 302 5.52 -13.88 -18.43
C LYS A 302 6.74 -13.05 -18.08
N MET A 303 6.57 -11.98 -17.28
CA MET A 303 7.70 -11.20 -16.79
C MET A 303 8.56 -12.03 -15.84
N VAL A 304 7.94 -12.81 -14.95
CA VAL A 304 8.66 -13.68 -14.02
C VAL A 304 9.42 -14.77 -14.76
N GLU A 305 8.81 -15.46 -15.70
CA GLU A 305 9.48 -16.48 -16.52
C GLU A 305 10.70 -15.88 -17.27
N THR A 306 10.54 -14.69 -17.86
CA THR A 306 11.65 -13.97 -18.53
C THR A 306 12.84 -13.71 -17.57
N VAL A 307 12.56 -13.34 -16.32
CA VAL A 307 13.60 -13.08 -15.32
C VAL A 307 14.23 -14.40 -14.85
N LEU A 308 13.44 -15.47 -14.71
CA LEU A 308 13.93 -16.80 -14.34
C LEU A 308 14.86 -17.38 -15.41
N ASP A 309 14.47 -17.28 -16.67
CA ASP A 309 15.29 -17.72 -17.82
C ASP A 309 16.62 -16.94 -17.93
N ALA A 310 16.64 -15.69 -17.47
CA ALA A 310 17.84 -14.84 -17.42
C ALA A 310 18.71 -15.06 -16.17
N GLY A 311 18.42 -16.09 -15.34
CA GLY A 311 19.23 -16.46 -14.17
C GLY A 311 18.58 -16.18 -12.81
N GLY A 312 17.31 -15.80 -12.78
CA GLY A 312 16.52 -15.61 -11.56
C GLY A 312 16.54 -14.19 -11.02
N PHE A 313 15.67 -13.92 -10.05
CA PHE A 313 15.53 -12.58 -9.45
C PHE A 313 16.63 -12.31 -8.41
N ALA A 314 17.51 -11.36 -8.68
CA ALA A 314 18.63 -10.96 -7.82
C ALA A 314 18.14 -10.09 -6.63
N HIS A 315 17.25 -10.66 -5.83
CA HIS A 315 16.67 -9.98 -4.67
C HIS A 315 16.52 -10.94 -3.49
N GLU A 316 17.49 -10.92 -2.60
CA GLU A 316 17.48 -11.74 -1.40
C GLU A 316 16.65 -11.04 -0.30
N HIS A 317 15.77 -11.80 0.34
CA HIS A 317 14.97 -11.38 1.47
C HIS A 317 14.81 -12.55 2.45
N THR A 318 15.47 -12.49 3.60
CA THR A 318 15.55 -13.59 4.57
C THR A 318 14.18 -14.13 5.00
N TYR A 319 13.20 -13.24 5.17
CA TYR A 319 11.86 -13.61 5.63
C TYR A 319 10.84 -13.79 4.48
N ALA A 320 11.30 -13.86 3.22
CA ALA A 320 10.41 -14.12 2.10
C ALA A 320 9.68 -15.46 2.29
N GLY A 321 8.34 -15.42 2.24
CA GLY A 321 7.52 -16.61 2.44
C GLY A 321 7.56 -17.19 3.86
N ASN A 322 7.82 -16.35 4.89
CA ASN A 322 7.81 -16.81 6.28
C ASN A 322 6.51 -17.57 6.62
N PRO A 323 6.58 -18.84 7.06
CA PRO A 323 5.38 -19.69 7.26
C PRO A 323 4.35 -19.07 8.18
N LEU A 324 4.78 -18.49 9.31
CA LEU A 324 3.88 -17.89 10.29
C LEU A 324 3.19 -16.64 9.75
N ALA A 325 3.93 -15.79 9.03
CA ALA A 325 3.37 -14.58 8.43
C ALA A 325 2.41 -14.93 7.27
N CYS A 326 2.76 -15.90 6.42
CA CYS A 326 1.90 -16.36 5.33
C CYS A 326 0.63 -17.05 5.85
N CYS A 327 0.74 -17.86 6.91
CA CYS A 327 -0.41 -18.46 7.59
C CYS A 327 -1.36 -17.38 8.13
N ALA A 328 -0.83 -16.32 8.75
CA ALA A 328 -1.64 -15.20 9.22
C ALA A 328 -2.35 -14.49 8.06
N GLY A 329 -1.64 -14.23 6.94
CA GLY A 329 -2.22 -13.63 5.74
C GLY A 329 -3.35 -14.47 5.15
N LEU A 330 -3.14 -15.77 5.00
CA LEU A 330 -4.16 -16.69 4.49
C LEU A 330 -5.40 -16.72 5.41
N ALA A 331 -5.20 -16.80 6.72
CA ALA A 331 -6.30 -16.78 7.67
C ALA A 331 -7.09 -15.45 7.62
N VAL A 332 -6.40 -14.32 7.39
CA VAL A 332 -7.05 -13.02 7.19
C VAL A 332 -7.89 -13.00 5.91
N LEU A 333 -7.37 -13.50 4.79
CA LEU A 333 -8.13 -13.60 3.53
C LEU A 333 -9.38 -14.47 3.71
N ASN A 334 -9.25 -15.60 4.38
CA ASN A 334 -10.38 -16.49 4.68
C ASN A 334 -11.45 -15.80 5.55
N GLU A 335 -11.05 -14.95 6.50
CA GLU A 335 -12.01 -14.20 7.32
C GLU A 335 -12.69 -13.07 6.52
N ILE A 336 -11.97 -12.42 5.61
CA ILE A 336 -12.56 -11.41 4.69
C ILE A 336 -13.69 -12.05 3.87
N ASP A 337 -13.45 -13.23 3.32
CA ASP A 337 -14.46 -13.95 2.52
C ASP A 337 -15.60 -14.48 3.40
N ARG A 338 -15.26 -15.18 4.50
CA ARG A 338 -16.25 -15.78 5.40
C ARG A 338 -17.26 -14.78 5.96
N LEU A 339 -16.81 -13.56 6.22
CA LEU A 339 -17.61 -12.49 6.80
C LEU A 339 -18.15 -11.51 5.75
N ASP A 340 -17.88 -11.76 4.46
CA ASP A 340 -18.22 -10.87 3.34
C ASP A 340 -17.82 -9.40 3.63
N LEU A 341 -16.58 -9.21 4.09
CA LEU A 341 -16.15 -7.89 4.55
C LEU A 341 -16.00 -6.87 3.41
N MET A 342 -15.84 -7.31 2.17
CA MET A 342 -15.83 -6.39 1.02
C MET A 342 -17.21 -5.78 0.78
N ALA A 343 -18.28 -6.58 0.86
CA ALA A 343 -19.64 -6.05 0.78
C ALA A 343 -19.97 -5.13 1.96
N ASN A 344 -19.53 -5.52 3.16
CA ASN A 344 -19.68 -4.67 4.35
C ASN A 344 -18.94 -3.33 4.18
N ALA A 345 -17.72 -3.32 3.61
CA ALA A 345 -16.96 -2.09 3.37
C ALA A 345 -17.71 -1.16 2.40
N ARG A 346 -18.30 -1.68 1.32
CA ARG A 346 -19.14 -0.91 0.40
C ARG A 346 -20.34 -0.29 1.12
N SER A 347 -21.13 -1.13 1.80
CA SER A 347 -22.33 -0.68 2.50
C SER A 347 -22.05 0.39 3.57
N MET A 348 -20.99 0.18 4.35
CA MET A 348 -20.59 1.16 5.39
C MET A 348 -19.98 2.44 4.79
N GLY A 349 -19.32 2.32 3.64
CA GLY A 349 -18.87 3.45 2.85
C GLY A 349 -20.03 4.34 2.42
N ASP A 350 -21.12 3.76 1.88
CA ASP A 350 -22.33 4.49 1.48
C ASP A 350 -22.96 5.21 2.65
N VAL A 351 -23.08 4.56 3.81
CA VAL A 351 -23.60 5.18 5.06
C VAL A 351 -22.74 6.36 5.50
N LEU A 352 -21.40 6.20 5.43
CA LEU A 352 -20.47 7.26 5.82
C LEU A 352 -20.53 8.46 4.87
N ILE A 353 -20.57 8.22 3.56
CA ILE A 353 -20.66 9.28 2.54
C ILE A 353 -21.97 10.06 2.69
N ALA A 354 -23.10 9.38 2.88
CA ALA A 354 -24.39 10.03 3.12
C ALA A 354 -24.34 10.92 4.37
N GLY A 355 -23.82 10.41 5.50
CA GLY A 355 -23.71 11.18 6.74
C GLY A 355 -22.75 12.38 6.63
N LEU A 356 -21.63 12.24 5.91
CA LEU A 356 -20.70 13.34 5.66
C LEU A 356 -21.35 14.41 4.75
N GLY A 357 -22.12 14.00 3.73
CA GLY A 357 -22.90 14.90 2.88
C GLY A 357 -23.88 15.75 3.68
N ASP A 358 -24.63 15.14 4.60
CA ASP A 358 -25.53 15.86 5.50
C ASP A 358 -24.81 16.90 6.37
N LEU A 359 -23.62 16.54 6.88
CA LEU A 359 -22.80 17.48 7.66
C LEU A 359 -22.28 18.63 6.80
N MET A 360 -21.85 18.39 5.58
CA MET A 360 -21.44 19.44 4.64
C MET A 360 -22.57 20.43 4.35
N HIS A 361 -23.80 19.94 4.18
CA HIS A 361 -24.96 20.83 3.99
C HIS A 361 -25.31 21.66 5.23
N ARG A 362 -25.05 21.16 6.44
CA ARG A 362 -25.38 21.86 7.70
C ARG A 362 -24.31 22.89 8.12
N TYR A 363 -23.08 22.71 7.69
CA TYR A 363 -21.91 23.46 8.19
C TYR A 363 -21.06 24.08 7.07
N SER A 364 -21.61 24.20 5.87
CA SER A 364 -20.98 24.85 4.70
C SER A 364 -20.98 26.38 4.82
#